data_485d7ec9f93b441e1f017df402536699
#
_entry.id   485d7ec9f93b441e1f017df402536699
#
_cell.length_a   1.000
_cell.length_b   1.000
_cell.length_c   1.000
_cell.angle_alpha   90.00
_cell.angle_beta   90.00
_cell.angle_gamma   90.00
#
_symmetry.space_group_name_H-M   'P 1'
#
loop_
_entity.id
_entity.type
_entity.pdbx_description
1 polymer ?
#
loop_
_entity_poly.entity_id
_entity_poly.type
_entity_poly.pdbx_seq_one_letter_code
_entity_poly.pdbx_strand_id
1 'polypeptide(L)'
;MELVFIDIDNTLLDFDEYIRRTMREGFAHFGLKPYEPYMEEIFHRENGKLWRQIEQGTLTFAELERIRWNNVFAALDIDFDGTVFEKYFRAALYDSAIPVPGTMELLEALHGKYPLAVASNGPYGQQLHRLELAGMKRYFDWFFVSERLGASKPAAAFFDGAFAQLNEGRAAPLPPEKCVIIGDSLTSDMAGGRQYGMKTCYYRRPGAPEGADVTWQVTDLRQIPALLEGSGI
;
A
#
# COMPACT_ATOMS: atom_id res chain seq x y z
N MET A 1 2.26 -20.78 8.15
CA MET A 1 3.02 -19.56 7.78
C MET A 1 3.98 -19.21 8.89
N GLU A 2 5.20 -18.74 8.54
CA GLU A 2 6.19 -18.30 9.53
C GLU A 2 6.26 -16.77 9.62
N LEU A 3 5.76 -16.04 8.60
CA LEU A 3 5.68 -14.57 8.58
C LEU A 3 4.58 -14.11 7.63
N VAL A 4 3.88 -13.04 8.01
CA VAL A 4 2.86 -12.38 7.19
C VAL A 4 3.29 -10.96 6.89
N PHE A 5 3.53 -10.64 5.61
CA PHE A 5 3.72 -9.28 5.13
C PHE A 5 2.36 -8.68 4.79
N ILE A 6 2.14 -7.42 5.15
CA ILE A 6 0.88 -6.72 4.85
C ILE A 6 1.20 -5.34 4.28
N ASP A 7 0.60 -5.02 3.14
CA ASP A 7 0.64 -3.69 2.56
C ASP A 7 -0.24 -2.70 3.36
N ILE A 8 -0.02 -1.39 3.18
CA ILE A 8 -0.73 -0.35 3.93
C ILE A 8 -1.86 0.27 3.11
N ASP A 9 -1.52 0.91 1.99
CA ASP A 9 -2.46 1.77 1.26
C ASP A 9 -3.47 0.93 0.47
N ASN A 10 -4.76 1.16 0.73
CA ASN A 10 -5.88 0.37 0.22
C ASN A 10 -5.92 -1.10 0.68
N THR A 11 -5.04 -1.47 1.64
CA THR A 11 -5.07 -2.79 2.31
C THR A 11 -5.41 -2.63 3.79
N LEU A 12 -4.64 -1.87 4.54
CA LEU A 12 -4.90 -1.55 5.95
C LEU A 12 -5.59 -0.20 6.11
N LEU A 13 -5.16 0.79 5.35
CA LEU A 13 -5.68 2.16 5.36
C LEU A 13 -6.30 2.52 4.00
N ASP A 14 -7.50 3.05 4.03
CA ASP A 14 -8.31 3.39 2.85
C ASP A 14 -7.80 4.67 2.19
N PHE A 15 -6.91 4.48 1.20
CA PHE A 15 -6.35 5.56 0.42
C PHE A 15 -7.38 6.17 -0.55
N ASP A 16 -8.34 5.38 -1.04
CA ASP A 16 -9.39 5.88 -1.94
C ASP A 16 -10.35 6.82 -1.21
N GLU A 17 -10.75 6.49 0.02
CA GLU A 17 -11.56 7.40 0.84
C GLU A 17 -10.77 8.65 1.22
N TYR A 18 -9.46 8.51 1.50
CA TYR A 18 -8.59 9.66 1.70
C TYR A 18 -8.56 10.57 0.47
N ILE A 19 -8.39 10.03 -0.76
CA ILE A 19 -8.42 10.80 -2.02
C ILE A 19 -9.73 11.55 -2.16
N ARG A 20 -10.85 10.87 -1.97
CA ARG A 20 -12.20 11.44 -2.07
C ARG A 20 -12.40 12.63 -1.15
N ARG A 21 -12.03 12.49 0.11
CA ARG A 21 -12.09 13.58 1.11
C ARG A 21 -11.19 14.73 0.74
N THR A 22 -9.93 14.44 0.43
CA THR A 22 -8.92 15.47 0.15
C THR A 22 -9.24 16.23 -1.13
N MET A 23 -9.76 15.59 -2.18
CA MET A 23 -10.21 16.30 -3.37
C MET A 23 -11.40 17.20 -3.06
N ARG A 24 -12.41 16.71 -2.33
CA ARG A 24 -13.59 17.50 -1.95
C ARG A 24 -13.22 18.73 -1.12
N GLU A 25 -12.45 18.50 -0.07
CA GLU A 25 -12.06 19.56 0.88
C GLU A 25 -11.03 20.51 0.27
N GLY A 26 -10.03 19.99 -0.43
CA GLY A 26 -8.98 20.79 -1.05
C GLY A 26 -9.51 21.64 -2.21
N PHE A 27 -10.39 21.10 -3.05
CA PHE A 27 -10.99 21.89 -4.13
C PHE A 27 -11.82 23.06 -3.57
N ALA A 28 -12.58 22.83 -2.51
CA ALA A 28 -13.31 23.89 -1.83
C ALA A 28 -12.35 24.90 -1.17
N HIS A 29 -11.28 24.44 -0.53
CA HIS A 29 -10.29 25.29 0.14
C HIS A 29 -9.58 26.24 -0.82
N PHE A 30 -9.23 25.78 -2.01
CA PHE A 30 -8.54 26.58 -3.02
C PHE A 30 -9.49 27.29 -4.00
N GLY A 31 -10.81 27.19 -3.82
CA GLY A 31 -11.80 27.80 -4.69
C GLY A 31 -11.81 27.22 -6.11
N LEU A 32 -11.44 25.97 -6.26
CA LEU A 32 -11.47 25.23 -7.52
C LEU A 32 -12.91 24.82 -7.86
N LYS A 33 -13.10 24.24 -9.06
CA LYS A 33 -14.42 23.70 -9.42
C LYS A 33 -14.86 22.62 -8.42
N PRO A 34 -16.18 22.49 -8.17
CA PRO A 34 -16.69 21.48 -7.23
C PRO A 34 -16.23 20.08 -7.59
N TYR A 35 -15.90 19.30 -6.54
CA TYR A 35 -15.58 17.88 -6.70
C TYR A 35 -16.78 17.11 -7.27
N GLU A 36 -16.50 16.24 -8.24
CA GLU A 36 -17.43 15.26 -8.81
C GLU A 36 -16.79 13.86 -8.83
N PRO A 37 -17.57 12.77 -8.66
CA PRO A 37 -17.03 11.40 -8.51
C PRO A 37 -16.10 10.93 -9.65
N TYR A 38 -16.35 11.34 -10.91
CA TYR A 38 -15.48 10.96 -12.05
C TYR A 38 -14.03 11.47 -11.90
N MET A 39 -13.81 12.48 -11.09
CA MET A 39 -12.48 13.06 -10.87
C MET A 39 -11.54 12.08 -10.13
N GLU A 40 -12.10 11.17 -9.32
CA GLU A 40 -11.32 10.10 -8.71
C GLU A 40 -10.74 9.16 -9.75
N GLU A 41 -11.51 8.78 -10.76
CA GLU A 41 -11.04 7.91 -11.86
C GLU A 41 -9.89 8.57 -12.63
N ILE A 42 -9.97 9.89 -12.82
CA ILE A 42 -8.89 10.66 -13.45
C ILE A 42 -7.66 10.67 -12.55
N PHE A 43 -7.82 10.93 -11.24
CA PHE A 43 -6.72 10.85 -10.30
C PHE A 43 -6.06 9.47 -10.32
N HIS A 44 -6.82 8.40 -10.19
CA HIS A 44 -6.29 7.02 -10.18
C HIS A 44 -5.56 6.70 -11.48
N ARG A 45 -6.08 7.15 -12.61
CA ARG A 45 -5.43 6.95 -13.91
C ARG A 45 -4.08 7.66 -14.00
N GLU A 46 -4.02 8.94 -13.64
CA GLU A 46 -2.79 9.74 -13.75
C GLU A 46 -1.77 9.33 -12.67
N ASN A 47 -2.20 9.16 -11.42
CA ASN A 47 -1.36 8.69 -10.33
C ASN A 47 -0.82 7.28 -10.60
N GLY A 48 -1.66 6.38 -11.12
CA GLY A 48 -1.26 5.01 -11.47
C GLY A 48 -0.18 4.94 -12.57
N LYS A 49 -0.17 5.89 -13.52
CA LYS A 49 0.93 6.00 -14.51
C LYS A 49 2.26 6.32 -13.83
N LEU A 50 2.26 7.19 -12.84
CA LEU A 50 3.47 7.60 -12.11
C LEU A 50 3.97 6.47 -11.20
N TRP A 51 3.08 5.80 -10.49
CA TRP A 51 3.47 4.67 -9.65
C TRP A 51 4.08 3.52 -10.45
N ARG A 52 3.56 3.21 -11.65
CA ARG A 52 4.20 2.23 -12.55
C ARG A 52 5.62 2.63 -12.93
N GLN A 53 5.91 3.92 -13.13
CA GLN A 53 7.28 4.39 -13.40
C GLN A 53 8.18 4.24 -12.16
N ILE A 54 7.65 4.45 -10.95
CA ILE A 54 8.39 4.18 -9.70
C ILE A 54 8.70 2.69 -9.57
N GLU A 55 7.72 1.81 -9.81
CA GLU A 55 7.89 0.35 -9.80
C GLU A 55 8.93 -0.12 -10.83
N GLN A 56 9.05 0.58 -11.96
CA GLN A 56 10.06 0.35 -13.01
C GLN A 56 11.41 1.01 -12.73
N GLY A 57 11.52 1.82 -11.68
CA GLY A 57 12.73 2.56 -11.34
C GLY A 57 13.05 3.73 -12.29
N THR A 58 12.08 4.19 -13.09
CA THR A 58 12.24 5.28 -14.07
C THR A 58 11.77 6.64 -13.54
N LEU A 59 11.15 6.68 -12.37
CA LEU A 59 10.70 7.88 -11.68
C LEU A 59 11.00 7.76 -10.19
N THR A 60 11.47 8.83 -9.58
CA THR A 60 11.61 8.92 -8.12
C THR A 60 10.34 9.43 -7.46
N PHE A 61 10.15 9.14 -6.16
CA PHE A 61 9.02 9.67 -5.41
C PHE A 61 9.01 11.20 -5.37
N ALA A 62 10.18 11.84 -5.27
CA ALA A 62 10.31 13.31 -5.31
C ALA A 62 9.89 13.91 -6.66
N GLU A 63 10.13 13.24 -7.77
CA GLU A 63 9.64 13.65 -9.08
C GLU A 63 8.13 13.46 -9.20
N LEU A 64 7.58 12.34 -8.73
CA LEU A 64 6.14 12.11 -8.66
C LEU A 64 5.43 13.26 -7.96
N GLU A 65 5.92 13.71 -6.81
CA GLU A 65 5.35 14.81 -6.04
C GLU A 65 5.31 16.15 -6.80
N ARG A 66 6.27 16.38 -7.70
CA ARG A 66 6.30 17.62 -8.50
C ARG A 66 5.30 17.63 -9.64
N ILE A 67 4.94 16.45 -10.17
CA ILE A 67 4.16 16.35 -11.41
C ILE A 67 2.75 15.79 -11.21
N ARG A 68 2.48 15.05 -10.14
CA ARG A 68 1.21 14.35 -9.92
C ARG A 68 0.00 15.24 -10.09
N TRP A 69 -0.12 16.29 -9.30
CA TRP A 69 -1.30 17.16 -9.34
C TRP A 69 -1.32 18.07 -10.55
N ASN A 70 -0.17 18.41 -11.14
CA ASN A 70 -0.16 19.09 -12.44
C ASN A 70 -0.77 18.21 -13.53
N ASN A 71 -0.45 16.92 -13.57
CA ASN A 71 -1.03 15.97 -14.52
C ASN A 71 -2.53 15.78 -14.29
N VAL A 72 -2.95 15.65 -13.02
CA VAL A 72 -4.37 15.53 -12.65
C VAL A 72 -5.14 16.78 -13.05
N PHE A 73 -4.64 17.96 -12.74
CA PHE A 73 -5.30 19.23 -13.06
C PHE A 73 -5.37 19.49 -14.57
N ALA A 74 -4.32 19.17 -15.31
CA ALA A 74 -4.36 19.23 -16.77
C ALA A 74 -5.44 18.29 -17.35
N ALA A 75 -5.58 17.08 -16.80
CA ALA A 75 -6.60 16.13 -17.25
C ALA A 75 -8.03 16.50 -16.81
N LEU A 76 -8.16 17.35 -15.79
CA LEU A 76 -9.44 17.88 -15.30
C LEU A 76 -9.80 19.26 -15.89
N ASP A 77 -8.93 19.84 -16.73
CA ASP A 77 -9.07 21.22 -17.22
C ASP A 77 -9.19 22.23 -16.04
N ILE A 78 -8.28 22.12 -15.08
CA ILE A 78 -8.15 23.02 -13.93
C ILE A 78 -6.86 23.80 -14.06
N ASP A 79 -6.96 25.13 -14.15
CA ASP A 79 -5.82 26.04 -14.14
C ASP A 79 -5.43 26.38 -12.70
N PHE A 80 -4.58 25.54 -12.12
CA PHE A 80 -4.05 25.72 -10.76
C PHE A 80 -2.68 25.04 -10.64
N ASP A 81 -1.77 25.62 -9.84
CA ASP A 81 -0.45 25.03 -9.58
C ASP A 81 -0.58 23.74 -8.75
N GLY A 82 -0.36 22.61 -9.41
CA GLY A 82 -0.43 21.30 -8.79
C GLY A 82 0.59 21.11 -7.66
N THR A 83 1.70 21.86 -7.66
CA THR A 83 2.68 21.77 -6.56
C THR A 83 2.17 22.39 -5.26
N VAL A 84 1.31 23.39 -5.35
CA VAL A 84 0.62 23.98 -4.19
C VAL A 84 -0.39 22.97 -3.63
N PHE A 85 -1.17 22.34 -4.51
CA PHE A 85 -2.12 21.32 -4.08
C PHE A 85 -1.42 20.08 -3.54
N GLU A 86 -0.27 19.69 -4.10
CA GLU A 86 0.52 18.57 -3.60
C GLU A 86 0.94 18.75 -2.14
N LYS A 87 1.33 19.96 -1.73
CA LYS A 87 1.66 20.24 -0.32
C LYS A 87 0.45 20.04 0.60
N TYR A 88 -0.72 20.52 0.19
CA TYR A 88 -1.97 20.30 0.92
C TYR A 88 -2.30 18.81 1.00
N PHE A 89 -2.26 18.13 -0.14
CA PHE A 89 -2.51 16.70 -0.28
C PHE A 89 -1.60 15.87 0.65
N ARG A 90 -0.30 16.14 0.66
CA ARG A 90 0.64 15.41 1.51
C ARG A 90 0.43 15.68 3.01
N ALA A 91 0.15 16.91 3.38
CA ALA A 91 -0.16 17.25 4.78
C ALA A 91 -1.41 16.51 5.25
N ALA A 92 -2.47 16.48 4.43
CA ALA A 92 -3.68 15.73 4.73
C ALA A 92 -3.44 14.21 4.78
N LEU A 93 -2.56 13.67 3.90
CA LEU A 93 -2.21 12.25 3.92
C LEU A 93 -1.44 11.86 5.18
N TYR A 94 -0.53 12.72 5.61
CA TYR A 94 0.27 12.46 6.81
C TYR A 94 -0.61 12.16 8.02
N ASP A 95 -1.72 12.88 8.17
CA ASP A 95 -2.68 12.72 9.27
C ASP A 95 -3.88 11.83 8.93
N SER A 96 -3.88 11.17 7.76
CA SER A 96 -4.97 10.27 7.38
C SER A 96 -4.72 8.83 7.88
N ALA A 97 -5.66 8.34 8.68
CA ALA A 97 -5.61 7.01 9.30
C ALA A 97 -6.98 6.31 9.21
N ILE A 98 -7.61 6.36 8.02
CA ILE A 98 -8.92 5.74 7.77
C ILE A 98 -8.73 4.24 7.57
N PRO A 99 -9.25 3.36 8.46
CA PRO A 99 -9.09 1.93 8.29
C PRO A 99 -9.93 1.38 7.13
N VAL A 100 -9.37 0.44 6.38
CA VAL A 100 -10.18 -0.43 5.51
C VAL A 100 -11.09 -1.31 6.40
N PRO A 101 -12.37 -1.50 6.03
CA PRO A 101 -13.26 -2.38 6.81
C PRO A 101 -12.69 -3.80 6.99
N GLY A 102 -12.70 -4.30 8.22
CA GLY A 102 -12.15 -5.61 8.57
C GLY A 102 -10.66 -5.63 8.94
N THR A 103 -9.96 -4.49 8.84
CA THR A 103 -8.52 -4.40 9.16
C THR A 103 -8.22 -4.73 10.61
N MET A 104 -8.98 -4.16 11.55
CA MET A 104 -8.71 -4.40 12.98
C MET A 104 -8.96 -5.85 13.35
N GLU A 105 -10.05 -6.45 12.85
CA GLU A 105 -10.38 -7.85 13.05
C GLU A 105 -9.30 -8.77 12.45
N LEU A 106 -8.76 -8.42 11.27
CA LEU A 106 -7.63 -9.14 10.67
C LEU A 106 -6.40 -9.08 11.57
N LEU A 107 -5.99 -7.88 11.98
CA LEU A 107 -4.78 -7.70 12.80
C LEU A 107 -4.90 -8.39 14.16
N GLU A 108 -6.05 -8.28 14.83
CA GLU A 108 -6.31 -8.98 16.09
C GLU A 108 -6.30 -10.50 15.94
N ALA A 109 -6.84 -11.02 14.84
CA ALA A 109 -6.87 -12.46 14.58
C ALA A 109 -5.49 -13.05 14.25
N LEU A 110 -4.59 -12.26 13.65
CA LEU A 110 -3.25 -12.71 13.28
C LEU A 110 -2.20 -12.46 14.37
N HIS A 111 -2.37 -11.39 15.16
CA HIS A 111 -1.40 -11.02 16.20
C HIS A 111 -1.24 -12.13 17.25
N GLY A 112 0.00 -12.43 17.58
CA GLY A 112 0.35 -13.51 18.51
C GLY A 112 0.30 -14.93 17.90
N LYS A 113 -0.30 -15.10 16.70
CA LYS A 113 -0.25 -16.37 15.95
C LYS A 113 0.87 -16.37 14.91
N TYR A 114 1.11 -15.22 14.29
CA TYR A 114 2.14 -15.03 13.29
C TYR A 114 2.93 -13.75 13.59
N PRO A 115 4.26 -13.71 13.36
CA PRO A 115 4.99 -12.46 13.22
C PRO A 115 4.42 -11.66 12.05
N LEU A 116 4.21 -10.35 12.25
CA LEU A 116 3.64 -9.47 11.23
C LEU A 116 4.67 -8.44 10.76
N ALA A 117 4.75 -8.25 9.46
CA ALA A 117 5.61 -7.27 8.82
C ALA A 117 4.83 -6.34 7.90
N VAL A 118 5.08 -5.05 7.98
CA VAL A 118 4.63 -4.08 6.98
C VAL A 118 5.49 -4.22 5.73
N ALA A 119 4.88 -4.11 4.54
CA ALA A 119 5.56 -4.04 3.25
C ALA A 119 4.96 -2.92 2.39
N SER A 120 5.56 -1.71 2.37
CA SER A 120 4.98 -0.54 1.71
C SER A 120 5.97 0.19 0.81
N ASN A 121 5.44 0.77 -0.30
CA ASN A 121 6.18 1.64 -1.21
C ASN A 121 6.10 3.14 -0.85
N GLY A 122 5.48 3.51 0.26
CA GLY A 122 5.37 4.89 0.71
C GLY A 122 6.61 5.44 1.44
N PRO A 123 6.58 6.72 1.87
CA PRO A 123 7.61 7.30 2.74
C PRO A 123 7.57 6.70 4.15
N TYR A 124 8.73 6.36 4.69
CA TYR A 124 8.83 5.62 5.97
C TYR A 124 8.17 6.35 7.15
N GLY A 125 8.54 7.61 7.35
CA GLY A 125 8.00 8.39 8.48
C GLY A 125 6.48 8.57 8.40
N GLN A 126 5.96 8.83 7.21
CA GLN A 126 4.53 8.96 6.96
C GLN A 126 3.77 7.66 7.25
N GLN A 127 4.27 6.53 6.76
CA GLN A 127 3.59 5.25 6.94
C GLN A 127 3.54 4.84 8.42
N LEU A 128 4.64 5.03 9.16
CA LEU A 128 4.67 4.73 10.59
C LEU A 128 3.74 5.65 11.40
N HIS A 129 3.70 6.94 11.06
CA HIS A 129 2.81 7.90 11.71
C HIS A 129 1.34 7.53 11.50
N ARG A 130 0.95 7.21 10.28
CA ARG A 130 -0.43 6.80 9.94
C ARG A 130 -0.84 5.51 10.65
N LEU A 131 0.05 4.52 10.73
CA LEU A 131 -0.21 3.29 11.51
C LEU A 131 -0.32 3.55 13.01
N GLU A 132 0.46 4.49 13.54
CA GLU A 132 0.35 4.92 14.96
C GLU A 132 -1.00 5.57 15.23
N LEU A 133 -1.41 6.55 14.40
CA LEU A 133 -2.71 7.21 14.49
C LEU A 133 -3.88 6.23 14.43
N ALA A 134 -3.77 5.22 13.55
CA ALA A 134 -4.78 4.17 13.44
C ALA A 134 -4.75 3.14 14.59
N GLY A 135 -3.78 3.23 15.51
CA GLY A 135 -3.58 2.23 16.57
C GLY A 135 -3.11 0.86 16.07
N MET A 136 -2.63 0.78 14.83
CA MET A 136 -2.25 -0.46 14.16
C MET A 136 -0.78 -0.83 14.34
N LYS A 137 0.10 0.13 14.55
CA LYS A 137 1.56 -0.07 14.61
C LYS A 137 1.99 -1.14 15.62
N ARG A 138 1.28 -1.24 16.74
CA ARG A 138 1.54 -2.21 17.82
C ARG A 138 1.42 -3.70 17.41
N TYR A 139 0.78 -3.99 16.29
CA TYR A 139 0.61 -5.36 15.80
C TYR A 139 1.80 -5.88 15.00
N PHE A 140 2.72 -4.99 14.60
CA PHE A 140 3.80 -5.31 13.67
C PHE A 140 5.16 -5.40 14.38
N ASP A 141 5.90 -6.46 14.06
CA ASP A 141 7.27 -6.67 14.52
C ASP A 141 8.30 -6.02 13.59
N TRP A 142 7.93 -5.83 12.29
CA TRP A 142 8.83 -5.35 11.24
C TRP A 142 8.16 -4.31 10.34
N PHE A 143 8.98 -3.36 9.85
CA PHE A 143 8.52 -2.27 8.98
C PHE A 143 9.42 -2.16 7.76
N PHE A 144 9.07 -2.88 6.70
CA PHE A 144 9.78 -2.85 5.43
C PHE A 144 9.14 -1.81 4.52
N VAL A 145 9.84 -0.71 4.32
CA VAL A 145 9.36 0.42 3.52
C VAL A 145 10.42 0.79 2.50
N SER A 146 10.00 0.97 1.25
CA SER A 146 10.86 1.18 0.09
C SER A 146 11.92 2.27 0.28
N GLU A 147 11.55 3.38 0.92
CA GLU A 147 12.46 4.50 1.19
C GLU A 147 13.68 4.06 2.01
N ARG A 148 13.53 3.15 2.98
CA ARG A 148 14.65 2.62 3.78
C ARG A 148 15.38 1.47 3.14
N LEU A 149 14.70 0.69 2.32
CA LEU A 149 15.29 -0.45 1.62
C LEU A 149 16.02 -0.02 0.34
N GLY A 150 15.75 1.19 -0.17
CA GLY A 150 16.32 1.68 -1.42
C GLY A 150 15.75 1.02 -2.68
N ALA A 151 14.66 0.26 -2.53
CA ALA A 151 13.98 -0.42 -3.63
C ALA A 151 12.49 -0.54 -3.33
N SER A 152 11.65 -0.50 -4.38
CA SER A 152 10.20 -0.61 -4.29
C SER A 152 9.71 -1.99 -4.72
N LYS A 153 8.61 -2.49 -4.13
CA LYS A 153 7.87 -3.62 -4.71
C LYS A 153 7.48 -3.27 -6.15
N PRO A 154 7.53 -4.17 -7.12
CA PRO A 154 7.77 -5.62 -7.03
C PRO A 154 9.24 -6.03 -7.14
N ALA A 155 10.20 -5.12 -7.14
CA ALA A 155 11.60 -5.45 -7.35
C ALA A 155 12.12 -6.46 -6.32
N ALA A 156 12.88 -7.48 -6.76
CA ALA A 156 13.49 -8.46 -5.88
C ALA A 156 14.33 -7.81 -4.78
N ALA A 157 15.03 -6.72 -5.09
CA ALA A 157 15.87 -5.96 -4.15
C ALA A 157 15.08 -5.46 -2.90
N PHE A 158 13.77 -5.18 -3.02
CA PHE A 158 12.94 -4.86 -1.85
C PHE A 158 12.88 -6.05 -0.89
N PHE A 159 12.59 -7.24 -1.42
CA PHE A 159 12.48 -8.46 -0.62
C PHE A 159 13.86 -8.93 -0.13
N ASP A 160 14.91 -8.81 -0.94
CA ASP A 160 16.29 -9.11 -0.51
C ASP A 160 16.66 -8.30 0.73
N GLY A 161 16.36 -7.00 0.73
CA GLY A 161 16.60 -6.11 1.88
C GLY A 161 15.76 -6.50 3.11
N ALA A 162 14.49 -6.88 2.91
CA ALA A 162 13.62 -7.34 4.00
C ALA A 162 14.10 -8.68 4.57
N PHE A 163 14.38 -9.67 3.71
CA PHE A 163 14.83 -10.98 4.15
C PHE A 163 16.25 -10.98 4.75
N ALA A 164 17.11 -10.06 4.32
CA ALA A 164 18.42 -9.87 4.98
C ALA A 164 18.24 -9.48 6.46
N GLN A 165 17.35 -8.51 6.75
CA GLN A 165 17.04 -8.13 8.12
C GLN A 165 16.34 -9.25 8.92
N LEU A 166 15.38 -9.94 8.30
CA LEU A 166 14.67 -11.06 8.93
C LEU A 166 15.59 -12.23 9.29
N ASN A 167 16.64 -12.44 8.53
CA ASN A 167 17.58 -13.54 8.71
C ASN A 167 18.77 -13.19 9.60
N GLU A 168 18.89 -11.94 10.04
CA GLU A 168 19.96 -11.53 10.95
C GLU A 168 19.88 -12.33 12.26
N GLY A 169 20.98 -13.02 12.61
CA GLY A 169 21.08 -13.85 13.81
C GLY A 169 20.32 -15.19 13.75
N ARG A 170 19.67 -15.55 12.66
CA ARG A 170 19.02 -16.85 12.50
C ARG A 170 20.04 -17.95 12.17
N ALA A 171 19.85 -19.15 12.76
CA ALA A 171 20.66 -20.33 12.44
C ALA A 171 20.37 -20.87 11.03
N ALA A 172 19.13 -20.70 10.53
CA ALA A 172 18.73 -21.05 9.18
C ALA A 172 17.87 -19.92 8.59
N PRO A 173 18.08 -19.57 7.30
CA PRO A 173 17.28 -18.54 6.63
C PRO A 173 15.78 -18.88 6.62
N LEU A 174 14.95 -17.87 6.78
CA LEU A 174 13.49 -17.97 6.60
C LEU A 174 13.20 -18.21 5.11
N PRO A 175 12.58 -19.34 4.74
CA PRO A 175 12.29 -19.61 3.34
C PRO A 175 11.06 -18.82 2.86
N PRO A 176 11.13 -18.14 1.68
CA PRO A 176 10.04 -17.32 1.17
C PRO A 176 8.70 -18.08 1.06
N GLU A 177 8.70 -19.35 0.70
CA GLU A 177 7.49 -20.17 0.55
C GLU A 177 6.73 -20.40 1.88
N LYS A 178 7.35 -20.09 3.00
CA LYS A 178 6.70 -20.08 4.32
C LYS A 178 6.17 -18.70 4.72
N CYS A 179 6.32 -17.71 3.85
CA CYS A 179 5.80 -16.35 4.02
C CYS A 179 4.61 -16.11 3.10
N VAL A 180 3.76 -15.18 3.49
CA VAL A 180 2.68 -14.66 2.64
C VAL A 180 2.74 -13.15 2.59
N ILE A 181 2.42 -12.57 1.43
CA ILE A 181 2.17 -11.14 1.30
C ILE A 181 0.68 -10.91 1.04
N ILE A 182 0.07 -10.03 1.83
CA ILE A 182 -1.31 -9.57 1.72
C ILE A 182 -1.28 -8.15 1.18
N GLY A 183 -2.01 -7.88 0.10
CA GLY A 183 -2.06 -6.55 -0.50
C GLY A 183 -3.14 -6.44 -1.58
N ASP A 184 -3.39 -5.20 -2.03
CA ASP A 184 -4.40 -4.86 -3.03
C ASP A 184 -3.83 -4.68 -4.44
N SER A 185 -2.50 -4.66 -4.60
CA SER A 185 -1.84 -4.40 -5.87
C SER A 185 -1.40 -5.68 -6.58
N LEU A 186 -1.95 -5.91 -7.78
CA LEU A 186 -1.51 -7.01 -8.64
C LEU A 186 -0.10 -6.82 -9.19
N THR A 187 0.31 -5.57 -9.45
CA THR A 187 1.62 -5.24 -10.07
C THR A 187 2.75 -5.13 -9.05
N SER A 188 2.43 -4.79 -7.83
CA SER A 188 3.40 -4.54 -6.75
C SER A 188 3.45 -5.73 -5.77
N ASP A 189 2.37 -5.96 -4.99
CA ASP A 189 2.35 -6.97 -3.95
C ASP A 189 2.31 -8.39 -4.51
N MET A 190 1.34 -8.64 -5.39
CA MET A 190 1.13 -10.00 -5.90
C MET A 190 2.26 -10.41 -6.86
N ALA A 191 2.64 -9.52 -7.78
CA ALA A 191 3.76 -9.79 -8.68
C ALA A 191 5.07 -9.96 -7.93
N GLY A 192 5.38 -9.07 -6.97
CA GLY A 192 6.59 -9.13 -6.17
C GLY A 192 6.66 -10.38 -5.30
N GLY A 193 5.61 -10.64 -4.52
CA GLY A 193 5.55 -11.83 -3.65
C GLY A 193 5.71 -13.13 -4.44
N ARG A 194 4.99 -13.27 -5.56
CA ARG A 194 5.09 -14.46 -6.43
C ARG A 194 6.49 -14.64 -7.02
N GLN A 195 7.07 -13.56 -7.56
CA GLN A 195 8.42 -13.61 -8.15
C GLN A 195 9.47 -13.97 -7.10
N TYR A 196 9.26 -13.57 -5.86
CA TYR A 196 10.16 -13.89 -4.74
C TYR A 196 9.92 -15.28 -4.12
N GLY A 197 8.90 -16.02 -4.58
CA GLY A 197 8.57 -17.36 -4.09
C GLY A 197 7.67 -17.39 -2.85
N MET A 198 7.06 -16.27 -2.49
CA MET A 198 6.10 -16.19 -1.38
C MET A 198 4.70 -16.62 -1.82
N LYS A 199 3.87 -17.03 -0.86
CA LYS A 199 2.42 -17.08 -1.07
C LYS A 199 1.86 -15.67 -1.17
N THR A 200 0.76 -15.52 -1.93
CA THR A 200 0.13 -14.22 -2.17
C THR A 200 -1.34 -14.25 -1.79
N CYS A 201 -1.81 -13.25 -1.08
CA CYS A 201 -3.22 -13.08 -0.73
C CYS A 201 -3.70 -11.71 -1.27
N TYR A 202 -4.39 -11.75 -2.38
CA TYR A 202 -4.91 -10.56 -3.04
C TYR A 202 -6.19 -10.09 -2.37
N TYR A 203 -6.16 -8.89 -1.78
CA TYR A 203 -7.35 -8.19 -1.34
C TYR A 203 -7.93 -7.43 -2.52
N ARG A 204 -8.95 -8.04 -3.16
CA ARG A 204 -9.64 -7.45 -4.30
C ARG A 204 -10.66 -6.43 -3.83
N ARG A 205 -10.34 -5.16 -3.99
CA ARG A 205 -11.26 -4.05 -3.70
C ARG A 205 -12.45 -4.02 -4.68
N PRO A 206 -13.57 -3.37 -4.32
CA PRO A 206 -14.68 -3.18 -5.25
C PRO A 206 -14.21 -2.53 -6.56
N GLY A 207 -14.64 -3.08 -7.68
CA GLY A 207 -14.25 -2.60 -9.02
C GLY A 207 -12.87 -3.01 -9.51
N ALA A 208 -12.00 -3.58 -8.66
CA ALA A 208 -10.69 -4.07 -9.08
C ALA A 208 -10.81 -5.36 -9.91
N PRO A 209 -9.86 -5.60 -10.86
CA PRO A 209 -9.86 -6.82 -11.67
C PRO A 209 -9.64 -8.06 -10.80
N GLU A 210 -10.00 -9.23 -11.35
CA GLU A 210 -9.64 -10.50 -10.71
C GLU A 210 -8.14 -10.74 -10.79
N GLY A 211 -7.60 -11.32 -9.72
CA GLY A 211 -6.19 -11.70 -9.66
C GLY A 211 -5.96 -13.00 -10.41
N ALA A 212 -5.13 -12.95 -11.46
CA ALA A 212 -4.56 -14.14 -12.04
C ALA A 212 -3.30 -14.54 -11.26
N ASP A 213 -3.07 -15.84 -11.12
CA ASP A 213 -1.84 -16.40 -10.52
C ASP A 213 -1.57 -15.92 -9.08
N VAL A 214 -2.60 -15.80 -8.25
CA VAL A 214 -2.49 -15.54 -6.81
C VAL A 214 -2.80 -16.80 -6.01
N THR A 215 -2.20 -16.96 -4.82
CA THR A 215 -2.48 -18.13 -3.98
C THR A 215 -3.90 -18.07 -3.45
N TRP A 216 -4.32 -16.91 -2.98
CA TRP A 216 -5.69 -16.63 -2.51
C TRP A 216 -6.14 -15.25 -2.98
N GLN A 217 -7.45 -15.13 -3.19
CA GLN A 217 -8.12 -13.86 -3.43
C GLN A 217 -9.30 -13.74 -2.46
N VAL A 218 -9.39 -12.59 -1.82
CA VAL A 218 -10.49 -12.24 -0.90
C VAL A 218 -11.08 -10.88 -1.26
N THR A 219 -12.34 -10.66 -0.92
CA THR A 219 -13.00 -9.35 -1.01
C THR A 219 -13.30 -8.75 0.36
N ASP A 220 -12.99 -9.50 1.42
CA ASP A 220 -13.14 -9.09 2.81
C ASP A 220 -11.92 -9.58 3.61
N LEU A 221 -11.25 -8.66 4.28
CA LEU A 221 -10.04 -8.96 5.07
C LEU A 221 -10.28 -9.99 6.19
N ARG A 222 -11.51 -10.08 6.70
CA ARG A 222 -11.91 -11.04 7.73
C ARG A 222 -11.89 -12.51 7.27
N GLN A 223 -11.78 -12.75 5.97
CA GLN A 223 -11.65 -14.11 5.40
C GLN A 223 -10.21 -14.67 5.53
N ILE A 224 -9.21 -13.79 5.66
CA ILE A 224 -7.79 -14.17 5.59
C ILE A 224 -7.36 -15.11 6.72
N PRO A 225 -7.73 -14.90 8.00
CA PRO A 225 -7.24 -15.77 9.08
C PRO A 225 -7.58 -17.25 8.86
N ALA A 226 -8.80 -17.56 8.41
CA ALA A 226 -9.21 -18.94 8.12
C ALA A 226 -8.41 -19.57 6.97
N LEU A 227 -8.04 -18.78 5.94
CA LEU A 227 -7.21 -19.26 4.82
C LEU A 227 -5.79 -19.62 5.28
N LEU A 228 -5.21 -18.80 6.17
CA LEU A 228 -3.86 -19.05 6.68
C LEU A 228 -3.81 -20.24 7.62
N GLU A 229 -4.83 -20.46 8.44
CA GLU A 229 -4.96 -21.64 9.32
C GLU A 229 -5.15 -22.92 8.52
N GLY A 230 -5.98 -22.92 7.47
CA GLY A 230 -6.23 -24.08 6.61
C GLY A 230 -5.04 -24.50 5.74
N SER A 231 -4.02 -23.66 5.64
CA SER A 231 -2.79 -23.97 4.87
C SER A 231 -1.66 -24.60 5.69
N GLY A 232 -1.93 -24.99 6.92
CA GLY A 232 -1.00 -25.65 7.84
C GLY A 232 -1.04 -27.19 7.75
N ILE A 233 -0.76 -27.75 6.55
CA ILE A 233 -0.43 -29.18 6.38
C ILE A 233 0.96 -29.27 5.79
#